data_5d3e7f7d2446e9afcab1fcf15b75098b
#
_entry.id   5d3e7f7d2446e9afcab1fcf15b75098b
#
_cell.length_a   1.000
_cell.length_b   1.000
_cell.length_c   1.000
_cell.angle_alpha   90.00
_cell.angle_beta   90.00
_cell.angle_gamma   90.00
#
_symmetry.space_group_name_H-M   'P 1'
#
loop_
_entity.id
_entity.type
_entity.pdbx_description
1 polymer ?
#
loop_
_entity_poly.entity_id
_entity_poly.type
_entity_poly.pdbx_seq_one_letter_code
_entity_poly.pdbx_strand_id
1 'polypeptide(L)'
;CLAPVAHVLNESFEIEKGFMTTIHAFTSDQRILDNSHKDPRRARSASQSIVPTSTGASKAIGEIIPSLKGKLEGVAMRVPTPNVSLVELVFCTKKDLSIEKINSAFQNFSKGQEKKILETTQEKLVSIDFNHNPASSIVDTTLTNVVGKNMGKISAWYDNEWGFSNRMCDIAEYLHKIS
;
A
#
# COMPACT_ATOMS: atom_id res chain seq x y z
N CYS A 1 0.18 4.44 0.35
CA CYS A 1 1.00 3.27 0.67
C CYS A 1 1.75 2.74 -0.56
N LEU A 2 1.05 2.43 -1.68
CA LEU A 2 1.64 1.75 -2.84
C LEU A 2 2.79 2.52 -3.52
N ALA A 3 2.73 3.86 -3.58
CA ALA A 3 3.70 4.67 -4.33
C ALA A 3 5.15 4.50 -3.85
N PRO A 4 5.49 4.68 -2.56
CA PRO A 4 6.86 4.50 -2.10
C PRO A 4 7.34 3.05 -2.24
N VAL A 5 6.45 2.06 -2.05
CA VAL A 5 6.76 0.64 -2.27
C VAL A 5 7.11 0.37 -3.73
N ALA A 6 6.26 0.81 -4.66
CA ALA A 6 6.47 0.62 -6.09
C ALA A 6 7.73 1.35 -6.59
N HIS A 7 8.04 2.52 -6.02
CA HIS A 7 9.26 3.26 -6.33
C HIS A 7 10.51 2.45 -5.98
N VAL A 8 10.63 1.98 -4.73
CA VAL A 8 11.79 1.21 -4.28
C VAL A 8 11.99 -0.05 -5.12
N LEU A 9 10.92 -0.79 -5.38
CA LEU A 9 10.99 -2.02 -6.15
C LEU A 9 11.36 -1.76 -7.62
N ASN A 10 10.80 -0.70 -8.23
CA ASN A 10 11.09 -0.38 -9.62
C ASN A 10 12.52 0.09 -9.84
N GLU A 11 13.03 0.97 -8.96
CA GLU A 11 14.42 1.44 -9.02
C GLU A 11 15.42 0.29 -8.81
N SER A 12 15.13 -0.63 -7.90
CA SER A 12 16.02 -1.72 -7.56
C SER A 12 15.96 -2.88 -8.56
N PHE A 13 14.77 -3.26 -9.03
CA PHE A 13 14.54 -4.54 -9.72
C PHE A 13 13.85 -4.41 -11.09
N GLU A 14 13.40 -3.22 -11.50
CA GLU A 14 12.71 -2.96 -12.77
C GLU A 14 11.44 -3.79 -12.95
N ILE A 15 10.34 -3.33 -12.33
CA ILE A 15 9.02 -3.98 -12.44
C ILE A 15 8.57 -4.07 -13.90
N GLU A 16 8.22 -5.26 -14.33
CA GLU A 16 7.60 -5.51 -15.63
C GLU A 16 6.08 -5.45 -15.55
N LYS A 17 5.51 -6.09 -14.54
CA LYS A 17 4.05 -6.14 -14.27
C LYS A 17 3.79 -6.50 -12.81
N GLY A 18 2.61 -6.16 -12.33
CA GLY A 18 2.19 -6.53 -10.98
C GLY A 18 0.69 -6.37 -10.76
N PHE A 19 0.20 -7.05 -9.73
CA PHE A 19 -1.17 -6.95 -9.29
C PHE A 19 -1.22 -6.64 -7.80
N MET A 20 -1.94 -5.58 -7.44
CA MET A 20 -2.11 -5.15 -6.06
C MET A 20 -3.49 -5.53 -5.54
N THR A 21 -3.53 -6.09 -4.35
CA THR A 21 -4.76 -6.21 -3.57
C THR A 21 -4.61 -5.42 -2.29
N THR A 22 -5.50 -4.48 -2.02
CA THR A 22 -5.57 -3.88 -0.70
C THR A 22 -6.68 -4.52 0.11
N ILE A 23 -6.31 -5.07 1.27
CA ILE A 23 -7.21 -5.48 2.35
C ILE A 23 -7.44 -4.22 3.17
N HIS A 24 -8.60 -3.59 2.96
CA HIS A 24 -8.80 -2.21 3.37
C HIS A 24 -9.90 -2.08 4.42
N ALA A 25 -9.64 -1.31 5.45
CA ALA A 25 -10.66 -0.89 6.40
C ALA A 25 -11.89 -0.33 5.66
N PHE A 26 -13.08 -0.51 6.19
CA PHE A 26 -14.26 0.12 5.62
C PHE A 26 -14.19 1.65 5.77
N THR A 27 -14.85 2.35 4.89
CA THR A 27 -14.92 3.82 4.92
C THR A 27 -16.38 4.27 4.83
N SER A 28 -16.63 5.57 4.93
CA SER A 28 -17.98 6.15 4.81
C SER A 28 -18.68 5.83 3.49
N ASP A 29 -17.96 5.39 2.47
CA ASP A 29 -18.52 4.96 1.19
C ASP A 29 -19.22 3.58 1.27
N GLN A 30 -18.86 2.73 2.25
CA GLN A 30 -19.58 1.48 2.52
C GLN A 30 -20.68 1.72 3.54
N ARG A 31 -21.80 1.00 3.39
CA ARG A 31 -22.90 1.03 4.35
C ARG A 31 -22.56 0.20 5.60
N ILE A 32 -22.77 0.77 6.78
CA ILE A 32 -22.56 0.03 8.05
C ILE A 32 -23.63 -1.05 8.21
N LEU A 33 -24.88 -0.72 7.91
CA LEU A 33 -26.01 -1.66 7.76
C LEU A 33 -26.41 -1.73 6.29
N ASP A 34 -27.02 -2.84 5.88
CA ASP A 34 -27.57 -2.98 4.53
C ASP A 34 -28.45 -1.77 4.19
N ASN A 35 -28.12 -1.06 3.12
CA ASN A 35 -28.86 0.12 2.68
C ASN A 35 -28.60 0.40 1.20
N SER A 36 -29.36 1.30 0.59
CA SER A 36 -29.23 1.65 -0.81
C SER A 36 -27.84 2.22 -1.14
N HIS A 37 -27.26 1.73 -2.24
CA HIS A 37 -26.03 2.26 -2.84
C HIS A 37 -26.03 1.95 -4.34
N LYS A 38 -25.42 2.80 -5.17
CA LYS A 38 -25.30 2.59 -6.63
C LYS A 38 -24.51 1.33 -7.00
N ASP A 39 -23.54 0.95 -6.18
CA ASP A 39 -22.83 -0.32 -6.27
C ASP A 39 -23.48 -1.32 -5.31
N PRO A 40 -24.08 -2.43 -5.82
CA PRO A 40 -24.77 -3.42 -4.98
C PRO A 40 -23.87 -4.06 -3.90
N ARG A 41 -22.57 -4.19 -4.16
CA ARG A 41 -21.65 -4.74 -3.17
C ARG A 41 -21.42 -3.77 -2.01
N ARG A 42 -21.33 -2.45 -2.29
CA ARG A 42 -21.16 -1.41 -1.25
C ARG A 42 -22.46 -1.13 -0.49
N ALA A 43 -23.59 -1.64 -0.95
CA ALA A 43 -24.88 -1.60 -0.26
C ALA A 43 -24.97 -2.55 0.94
N ARG A 44 -24.06 -3.53 1.02
CA ARG A 44 -24.07 -4.56 2.07
C ARG A 44 -23.28 -4.09 3.30
N SER A 45 -23.68 -4.62 4.45
CA SER A 45 -23.13 -4.30 5.76
C SER A 45 -21.59 -4.48 5.81
N ALA A 46 -20.88 -3.39 5.91
CA ALA A 46 -19.41 -3.36 5.98
C ALA A 46 -18.85 -3.94 7.26
N SER A 47 -19.64 -3.92 8.35
CA SER A 47 -19.24 -4.45 9.65
C SER A 47 -19.28 -5.99 9.73
N GLN A 48 -19.88 -6.65 8.72
CA GLN A 48 -20.09 -8.11 8.73
C GLN A 48 -19.63 -8.79 7.44
N SER A 49 -19.20 -8.02 6.44
CA SER A 49 -18.95 -8.55 5.10
C SER A 49 -17.58 -8.18 4.58
N ILE A 50 -16.93 -9.09 3.85
CA ILE A 50 -15.83 -8.75 2.93
C ILE A 50 -16.47 -8.23 1.64
N VAL A 51 -16.17 -6.99 1.26
CA VAL A 51 -16.77 -6.32 0.12
C VAL A 51 -15.71 -6.03 -0.95
N PRO A 52 -15.69 -6.80 -2.06
CA PRO A 52 -14.82 -6.51 -3.19
C PRO A 52 -15.23 -5.19 -3.87
N THR A 53 -14.26 -4.31 -4.11
CA THR A 53 -14.48 -3.02 -4.77
C THR A 53 -13.37 -2.69 -5.74
N SER A 54 -13.62 -1.81 -6.70
CA SER A 54 -12.58 -1.21 -7.52
C SER A 54 -11.71 -0.25 -6.68
N THR A 55 -10.48 -0.04 -7.13
CA THR A 55 -9.58 1.00 -6.61
C THR A 55 -8.92 1.75 -7.76
N GLY A 56 -8.70 3.04 -7.59
CA GLY A 56 -7.93 3.87 -8.52
C GLY A 56 -6.42 3.89 -8.23
N ALA A 57 -5.98 3.24 -7.15
CA ALA A 57 -4.61 3.35 -6.66
C ALA A 57 -3.56 2.90 -7.70
N SER A 58 -3.80 1.79 -8.41
CA SER A 58 -2.87 1.29 -9.44
C SER A 58 -2.73 2.23 -10.63
N LYS A 59 -3.82 2.89 -11.06
CA LYS A 59 -3.78 3.89 -12.14
C LYS A 59 -3.01 5.13 -11.73
N ALA A 60 -3.22 5.62 -10.51
CA ALA A 60 -2.52 6.78 -9.97
C ALA A 60 -0.99 6.58 -9.91
N ILE A 61 -0.50 5.35 -9.69
CA ILE A 61 0.94 5.05 -9.72
C ILE A 61 1.57 5.39 -11.06
N GLY A 62 0.90 5.10 -12.17
CA GLY A 62 1.41 5.43 -13.50
C GLY A 62 1.51 6.93 -13.80
N GLU A 63 0.80 7.78 -13.06
CA GLU A 63 0.92 9.24 -13.13
C GLU A 63 2.11 9.76 -12.32
N ILE A 64 2.40 9.13 -11.17
CA ILE A 64 3.48 9.50 -10.26
C ILE A 64 4.82 8.90 -10.73
N ILE A 65 4.80 7.66 -11.21
CA ILE A 65 5.98 6.91 -11.70
C ILE A 65 5.71 6.51 -13.16
N PRO A 66 6.04 7.37 -14.13
CA PRO A 66 5.69 7.15 -15.55
C PRO A 66 6.16 5.81 -16.12
N SER A 67 7.30 5.29 -15.64
CA SER A 67 7.85 3.98 -16.06
C SER A 67 6.98 2.79 -15.65
N LEU A 68 6.02 2.99 -14.74
CA LEU A 68 5.05 1.97 -14.27
C LEU A 68 3.67 2.12 -14.93
N LYS A 69 3.49 3.07 -15.83
CA LYS A 69 2.20 3.27 -16.51
C LYS A 69 1.76 2.00 -17.25
N GLY A 70 0.58 1.49 -16.91
CA GLY A 70 0.01 0.28 -17.50
C GLY A 70 0.62 -1.05 -17.03
N LYS A 71 1.59 -1.02 -16.09
CA LYS A 71 2.22 -2.23 -15.57
C LYS A 71 1.60 -2.76 -14.28
N LEU A 72 0.85 -1.93 -13.57
CA LEU A 72 0.22 -2.30 -12.31
C LEU A 72 -1.30 -2.20 -12.43
N GLU A 73 -1.99 -3.23 -11.99
CA GLU A 73 -3.44 -3.27 -11.78
C GLU A 73 -3.75 -3.62 -10.32
N GLY A 74 -5.00 -3.40 -9.89
CA GLY A 74 -5.35 -3.73 -8.52
C GLY A 74 -6.83 -3.65 -8.19
N VAL A 75 -7.15 -4.27 -7.05
CA VAL A 75 -8.49 -4.31 -6.46
C VAL A 75 -8.44 -4.00 -4.97
N ALA A 76 -9.58 -3.66 -4.39
CA ALA A 76 -9.73 -3.50 -2.95
C ALA A 76 -10.72 -4.53 -2.40
N MET A 77 -10.36 -5.15 -1.29
CA MET A 77 -11.22 -5.97 -0.45
C MET A 77 -11.50 -5.21 0.83
N ARG A 78 -12.70 -4.61 0.97
CA ARG A 78 -13.09 -3.97 2.23
C ARG A 78 -13.41 -5.04 3.26
N VAL A 79 -12.88 -4.89 4.46
CA VAL A 79 -13.03 -5.85 5.57
C VAL A 79 -13.65 -5.17 6.79
N PRO A 80 -14.28 -5.94 7.72
CA PRO A 80 -14.87 -5.42 8.95
C PRO A 80 -13.83 -4.90 9.95
N THR A 81 -13.02 -3.95 9.55
CA THR A 81 -11.98 -3.32 10.37
C THR A 81 -12.11 -1.81 10.26
N PRO A 82 -12.15 -1.07 11.37
CA PRO A 82 -12.47 0.37 11.35
C PRO A 82 -11.30 1.22 10.83
N ASN A 83 -10.06 0.82 11.05
CA ASN A 83 -8.88 1.53 10.61
C ASN A 83 -7.72 0.57 10.34
N VAL A 84 -6.68 1.06 9.69
CA VAL A 84 -5.49 0.35 9.20
C VAL A 84 -5.80 -0.67 8.10
N SER A 85 -5.03 -0.58 7.06
CA SER A 85 -5.18 -1.38 5.84
C SER A 85 -3.85 -2.04 5.47
N LEU A 86 -3.92 -3.07 4.63
CA LEU A 86 -2.77 -3.81 4.12
C LEU A 86 -2.78 -3.80 2.60
N VAL A 87 -1.67 -3.39 1.98
CA VAL A 87 -1.42 -3.64 0.56
C VAL A 87 -0.63 -4.92 0.40
N GLU A 88 -1.11 -5.84 -0.42
CA GLU A 88 -0.31 -6.90 -0.99
C GLU A 88 0.00 -6.57 -2.45
N LEU A 89 1.27 -6.58 -2.82
CA LEU A 89 1.72 -6.42 -4.19
C LEU A 89 2.47 -7.67 -4.63
N VAL A 90 1.90 -8.36 -5.62
CA VAL A 90 2.57 -9.43 -6.38
C VAL A 90 3.11 -8.80 -7.65
N PHE A 91 4.39 -9.02 -7.96
CA PHE A 91 5.05 -8.37 -9.09
C PHE A 91 6.08 -9.26 -9.74
N CYS A 92 6.31 -9.03 -11.03
CA CYS A 92 7.41 -9.61 -11.80
C CYS A 92 8.42 -8.53 -12.16
N THR A 93 9.70 -8.91 -12.19
CA THR A 93 10.82 -8.00 -12.44
C THR A 93 11.73 -8.54 -13.52
N LYS A 94 12.51 -7.63 -14.14
CA LYS A 94 13.57 -8.03 -15.08
C LYS A 94 14.78 -8.62 -14.38
N LYS A 95 15.11 -8.11 -13.17
CA LYS A 95 16.27 -8.55 -12.40
C LYS A 95 15.88 -9.68 -11.44
N ASP A 96 16.82 -10.57 -11.15
CA ASP A 96 16.63 -11.66 -10.22
C ASP A 96 16.39 -11.16 -8.79
N LEU A 97 15.37 -11.71 -8.16
CA LEU A 97 14.95 -11.42 -6.79
C LEU A 97 15.51 -12.44 -5.80
N SER A 98 15.70 -11.99 -4.57
CA SER A 98 15.68 -12.82 -3.37
C SER A 98 15.01 -12.05 -2.24
N ILE A 99 14.53 -12.76 -1.21
CA ILE A 99 13.91 -12.17 -0.03
C ILE A 99 14.85 -11.14 0.60
N GLU A 100 16.13 -11.50 0.74
CA GLU A 100 17.15 -10.65 1.35
C GLU A 100 17.38 -9.37 0.53
N LYS A 101 17.44 -9.47 -0.80
CA LYS A 101 17.61 -8.30 -1.68
C LYS A 101 16.44 -7.33 -1.57
N ILE A 102 15.20 -7.87 -1.59
CA ILE A 102 13.99 -7.06 -1.46
C ILE A 102 13.97 -6.35 -0.10
N ASN A 103 14.15 -7.10 0.99
CA ASN A 103 14.13 -6.56 2.34
C ASN A 103 15.23 -5.53 2.56
N SER A 104 16.44 -5.79 2.05
CA SER A 104 17.55 -4.84 2.12
C SER A 104 17.28 -3.54 1.35
N ALA A 105 16.63 -3.62 0.19
CA ALA A 105 16.26 -2.43 -0.59
C ALA A 105 15.32 -1.53 0.21
N PHE A 106 14.28 -2.08 0.84
CA PHE A 106 13.37 -1.33 1.70
C PHE A 106 14.04 -0.77 2.95
N GLN A 107 14.86 -1.56 3.65
CA GLN A 107 15.57 -1.13 4.84
C GLN A 107 16.57 0.00 4.54
N ASN A 108 17.27 -0.06 3.42
CA ASN A 108 18.20 1.00 3.00
C ASN A 108 17.45 2.29 2.64
N PHE A 109 16.35 2.18 1.91
CA PHE A 109 15.51 3.32 1.58
C PHE A 109 14.93 3.97 2.85
N SER A 110 14.43 3.17 3.79
CA SER A 110 13.86 3.65 5.05
C SER A 110 14.85 4.47 5.88
N LYS A 111 16.14 4.09 5.91
CA LYS A 111 17.20 4.80 6.67
C LYS A 111 17.57 6.15 6.08
N GLY A 112 17.39 6.34 4.78
CA GLY A 112 17.81 7.55 4.05
C GLY A 112 16.77 8.68 4.02
N GLN A 113 15.63 8.53 4.69
CA GLN A 113 14.55 9.51 4.63
C GLN A 113 14.61 10.54 5.77
N GLU A 114 14.53 11.80 5.43
CA GLU A 114 14.32 12.89 6.41
C GLU A 114 12.95 12.76 7.09
N LYS A 115 11.90 12.50 6.32
CA LYS A 115 10.56 12.18 6.81
C LYS A 115 10.29 10.70 6.61
N LYS A 116 9.75 10.05 7.63
CA LYS A 116 9.44 8.61 7.61
C LYS A 116 8.20 8.30 6.74
N ILE A 117 8.36 8.39 5.43
CA ILE A 117 7.30 8.08 4.46
C ILE A 117 7.13 6.56 4.31
N LEU A 118 8.26 5.83 4.29
CA LEU A 118 8.29 4.38 4.26
C LEU A 118 9.12 3.85 5.43
N GLU A 119 8.53 2.97 6.20
CA GLU A 119 9.18 2.23 7.29
C GLU A 119 9.21 0.73 6.97
N THR A 120 9.98 -0.01 7.75
CA THR A 120 10.01 -1.48 7.70
C THR A 120 9.83 -2.05 9.09
N THR A 121 9.16 -3.21 9.19
CA THR A 121 9.08 -3.97 10.44
C THR A 121 9.56 -5.40 10.24
N GLN A 122 10.09 -6.01 11.32
CA GLN A 122 10.41 -7.43 11.44
C GLN A 122 9.58 -8.08 12.56
N GLU A 123 8.74 -7.31 13.20
CA GLU A 123 7.88 -7.79 14.27
C GLU A 123 6.62 -8.43 13.69
N LYS A 124 6.11 -9.45 14.36
CA LYS A 124 4.88 -10.15 13.97
C LYS A 124 3.66 -9.41 14.49
N LEU A 125 3.34 -8.29 13.84
CA LEU A 125 2.28 -7.37 14.18
C LEU A 125 1.02 -7.61 13.35
N VAL A 126 -0.10 -7.04 13.81
CA VAL A 126 -1.38 -7.04 13.11
C VAL A 126 -1.91 -5.61 12.93
N SER A 127 -3.00 -5.44 12.21
CA SER A 127 -3.49 -4.12 11.79
C SER A 127 -3.59 -3.09 12.91
N ILE A 128 -4.12 -3.46 14.08
CA ILE A 128 -4.34 -2.52 15.18
C ILE A 128 -3.04 -1.92 15.74
N ASP A 129 -1.92 -2.64 15.64
CA ASP A 129 -0.61 -2.19 16.11
C ASP A 129 -0.05 -1.01 15.32
N PHE A 130 -0.56 -0.81 14.09
CA PHE A 130 -0.17 0.29 13.21
C PHE A 130 -1.10 1.50 13.30
N ASN A 131 -2.10 1.46 14.18
CA ASN A 131 -3.01 2.58 14.37
C ASN A 131 -2.24 3.82 14.84
N HIS A 132 -2.48 4.96 14.16
CA HIS A 132 -1.76 6.23 14.33
C HIS A 132 -0.26 6.19 13.97
N ASN A 133 0.21 5.18 13.23
CA ASN A 133 1.53 5.28 12.62
C ASN A 133 1.50 6.30 11.47
N PRO A 134 2.36 7.35 11.49
CA PRO A 134 2.34 8.43 10.51
C PRO A 134 2.95 8.06 9.16
N ALA A 135 3.61 6.90 9.03
CA ALA A 135 4.21 6.48 7.78
C ALA A 135 3.15 6.20 6.71
N SER A 136 3.44 6.55 5.48
CA SER A 136 2.56 6.21 4.34
C SER A 136 2.56 4.72 4.02
N SER A 137 3.63 4.02 4.44
CA SER A 137 3.84 2.60 4.15
C SER A 137 4.79 1.99 5.18
N ILE A 138 4.41 0.87 5.77
CA ILE A 138 5.25 0.07 6.66
C ILE A 138 5.39 -1.32 6.05
N VAL A 139 6.52 -1.61 5.40
CA VAL A 139 6.76 -2.90 4.77
C VAL A 139 7.05 -3.95 5.83
N ASP A 140 6.23 -5.00 5.86
CA ASP A 140 6.42 -6.16 6.72
C ASP A 140 7.40 -7.13 6.05
N THR A 141 8.66 -7.07 6.45
CA THR A 141 9.73 -7.86 5.86
C THR A 141 9.64 -9.34 6.20
N THR A 142 8.79 -9.73 7.16
CA THR A 142 8.53 -11.13 7.50
C THR A 142 7.57 -11.80 6.52
N LEU A 143 6.81 -11.02 5.75
CA LEU A 143 5.82 -11.46 4.78
C LEU A 143 6.32 -11.39 3.33
N THR A 144 7.59 -11.01 3.11
CA THR A 144 8.21 -11.02 1.79
C THR A 144 8.39 -12.44 1.27
N ASN A 145 7.97 -12.67 0.03
CA ASN A 145 8.11 -13.97 -0.63
C ASN A 145 8.62 -13.81 -2.06
N VAL A 146 9.32 -14.83 -2.54
CA VAL A 146 9.82 -14.92 -3.92
C VAL A 146 9.49 -16.30 -4.49
N VAL A 147 8.96 -16.32 -5.70
CA VAL A 147 8.69 -17.54 -6.46
C VAL A 147 9.56 -17.54 -7.72
N GLY A 148 10.33 -18.61 -7.92
CA GLY A 148 11.31 -18.64 -9.00
C GLY A 148 12.40 -17.59 -8.79
N LYS A 149 12.74 -16.86 -9.87
CA LYS A 149 13.81 -15.86 -9.83
C LYS A 149 13.32 -14.41 -9.89
N ASN A 150 12.13 -14.18 -10.44
CA ASN A 150 11.67 -12.84 -10.81
C ASN A 150 10.25 -12.50 -10.40
N MET A 151 9.57 -13.37 -9.64
CA MET A 151 8.24 -13.10 -9.11
C MET A 151 8.33 -12.89 -7.60
N GLY A 152 8.00 -11.69 -7.14
CA GLY A 152 8.00 -11.32 -5.73
C GLY A 152 6.61 -10.98 -5.22
N LYS A 153 6.44 -11.14 -3.90
CA LYS A 153 5.29 -10.65 -3.16
C LYS A 153 5.77 -9.89 -1.93
N ILE A 154 5.22 -8.71 -1.70
CA ILE A 154 5.41 -7.95 -0.46
C ILE A 154 4.07 -7.58 0.16
N SER A 155 4.11 -7.33 1.46
CA SER A 155 2.98 -6.79 2.22
C SER A 155 3.40 -5.51 2.93
N ALA A 156 2.55 -4.49 2.87
CA ALA A 156 2.82 -3.20 3.50
C ALA A 156 1.57 -2.67 4.21
N TRP A 157 1.72 -2.38 5.49
CA TRP A 157 0.70 -1.80 6.36
C TRP A 157 0.62 -0.28 6.19
N TYR A 158 -0.53 0.29 6.46
CA TYR A 158 -0.70 1.74 6.52
C TYR A 158 -1.96 2.13 7.30
N ASP A 159 -1.87 3.15 8.13
CA ASP A 159 -3.05 3.82 8.63
C ASP A 159 -3.60 4.72 7.51
N ASN A 160 -4.72 4.30 6.93
CA ASN A 160 -5.30 4.94 5.75
C ASN A 160 -5.84 6.36 6.00
N GLU A 161 -6.00 6.75 7.28
CA GLU A 161 -6.43 8.09 7.67
C GLU A 161 -5.28 8.91 8.25
N TRP A 162 -4.57 8.38 9.24
CA TRP A 162 -3.51 9.12 9.92
C TRP A 162 -2.29 9.36 9.02
N GLY A 163 -1.85 8.35 8.27
CA GLY A 163 -0.77 8.51 7.31
C GLY A 163 -1.07 9.56 6.24
N PHE A 164 -2.30 9.59 5.72
CA PHE A 164 -2.74 10.60 4.77
C PHE A 164 -2.76 12.01 5.40
N SER A 165 -3.30 12.16 6.59
CA SER A 165 -3.35 13.44 7.30
C SER A 165 -1.95 14.01 7.56
N ASN A 166 -0.99 13.17 7.93
CA ASN A 166 0.42 13.57 8.07
C ASN A 166 1.01 14.05 6.74
N ARG A 167 0.72 13.39 5.63
CA ARG A 167 1.18 13.86 4.29
C ARG A 167 0.57 15.19 3.89
N MET A 168 -0.66 15.47 4.29
CA MET A 168 -1.27 16.80 4.07
C MET A 168 -0.49 17.89 4.81
N CYS A 169 -0.11 17.65 6.08
CA CYS A 169 0.73 18.57 6.84
C CYS A 169 2.11 18.76 6.20
N ASP A 170 2.76 17.67 5.75
CA ASP A 170 4.05 17.73 5.07
C ASP A 170 4.00 18.57 3.79
N ILE A 171 2.92 18.44 3.00
CA ILE A 171 2.72 19.23 1.79
C ILE A 171 2.52 20.72 2.14
N ALA A 172 1.76 21.02 3.18
CA ALA A 172 1.55 22.40 3.63
C ALA A 172 2.88 23.05 4.06
N GLU A 173 3.71 22.34 4.83
CA GLU A 173 5.07 22.80 5.17
C GLU A 173 5.95 23.01 3.95
N TYR A 174 5.91 22.08 2.99
CA TYR A 174 6.69 22.19 1.77
C TYR A 174 6.29 23.42 0.95
N LEU A 175 4.99 23.61 0.74
CA LEU A 175 4.47 24.78 0.01
C LEU A 175 4.86 26.11 0.69
N HIS A 176 4.81 26.16 2.03
CA HIS A 176 5.24 27.34 2.78
C HIS A 176 6.74 27.65 2.60
N LYS A 177 7.58 26.61 2.45
CA LYS A 177 9.04 26.80 2.26
C LYS A 177 9.42 27.29 0.86
N ILE A 178 8.57 27.07 -0.15
CA ILE A 178 8.83 27.44 -1.54
C ILE A 178 8.06 28.70 -2.00
N SER A 179 7.15 29.21 -1.17
CA SER A 179 6.42 30.47 -1.39
C SER A 179 7.22 31.66 -0.84
#